data_9c311de58c441fccfadf4a7ed7e6ccc1
#
_entry.id   9c311de58c441fccfadf4a7ed7e6ccc1
#
_cell.length_a   1.000
_cell.length_b   1.000
_cell.length_c   1.000
_cell.angle_alpha   90.00
_cell.angle_beta   90.00
_cell.angle_gamma   90.00
#
_symmetry.space_group_name_H-M   'P 1'
#
loop_
_entity.id
_entity.type
_entity.pdbx_description
1 polymer ?
#
loop_
_entity_poly.entity_id
_entity_poly.type
_entity_poly.pdbx_seq_one_letter_code
_entity_poly.pdbx_strand_id
1 'polypeptide(L)'
;MRTLLWLGTALLLAAPALQQRSAIEPARRPAFEAALDPLERLRLGNQRFQHGQAAHFNQERDRRLDLARAQHPFALVVGCADSRVPPEIVFDQGLGDLFVVRCAGEALDDLALASIEYAVQELEVRTIVVLGHERCAAVQMALAGGELPGHLRYLGRAIGPHVEEARARLASGSGPIAPELLEAAVVQNVRGVVAEIESSEPLLAELRQRGELRVVGARYDLESGAVEWLPARR
;
A
#
# COMPACT_ATOMS: atom_id res chain seq x y z
N MET A 1 -18.11 12.77 83.82
CA MET A 1 -17.02 12.51 82.86
C MET A 1 -17.55 11.45 81.91
N ARG A 2 -17.88 11.84 80.65
CA ARG A 2 -18.42 10.94 79.61
C ARG A 2 -17.33 10.81 78.52
N THR A 3 -16.75 9.65 78.41
CA THR A 3 -15.76 9.27 77.38
C THR A 3 -16.49 8.89 76.12
N LEU A 4 -16.34 9.69 75.02
CA LEU A 4 -16.82 9.34 73.69
C LEU A 4 -15.77 8.43 73.04
N LEU A 5 -16.21 7.23 72.68
CA LEU A 5 -15.49 6.29 71.81
C LEU A 5 -15.78 6.66 70.37
N TRP A 6 -14.73 7.06 69.59
CA TRP A 6 -14.81 7.20 68.14
C TRP A 6 -14.56 5.84 67.49
N LEU A 7 -15.57 5.28 66.85
CA LEU A 7 -15.46 4.16 65.95
C LEU A 7 -15.08 4.69 64.53
N GLY A 8 -13.80 4.54 64.18
CA GLY A 8 -13.33 4.81 62.83
C GLY A 8 -13.69 3.68 61.88
N THR A 9 -14.64 3.94 60.97
CA THR A 9 -14.95 3.05 59.84
C THR A 9 -13.88 3.23 58.76
N ALA A 10 -12.99 2.27 58.62
CA ALA A 10 -12.05 2.18 57.53
C ALA A 10 -12.80 1.80 56.23
N LEU A 11 -12.95 2.75 55.30
CA LEU A 11 -13.47 2.53 53.99
C LEU A 11 -12.36 1.88 53.12
N LEU A 12 -12.42 0.58 52.94
CA LEU A 12 -11.57 -0.14 52.00
C LEU A 12 -12.00 0.24 50.56
N LEU A 13 -11.30 1.19 49.96
CA LEU A 13 -11.38 1.45 48.53
C LEU A 13 -10.79 0.25 47.77
N ALA A 14 -11.63 -0.62 47.24
CA ALA A 14 -11.22 -1.64 46.31
C ALA A 14 -10.66 -0.94 45.05
N ALA A 15 -9.35 -1.04 44.83
CA ALA A 15 -8.75 -0.62 43.58
C ALA A 15 -9.35 -1.45 42.43
N PRO A 16 -9.74 -0.81 41.30
CA PRO A 16 -10.20 -1.58 40.16
C PRO A 16 -9.08 -2.49 39.71
N ALA A 17 -9.38 -3.79 39.62
CA ALA A 17 -8.47 -4.77 39.05
C ALA A 17 -8.14 -4.29 37.63
N LEU A 18 -6.90 -3.88 37.40
CA LEU A 18 -6.34 -3.69 36.07
C LEU A 18 -6.52 -5.03 35.35
N GLN A 19 -7.54 -5.06 34.48
CA GLN A 19 -7.78 -6.18 33.60
C GLN A 19 -6.52 -6.34 32.76
N GLN A 20 -5.68 -7.31 33.10
CA GLN A 20 -4.54 -7.71 32.31
C GLN A 20 -5.09 -8.02 30.92
N ARG A 21 -4.89 -7.08 29.97
CA ARG A 21 -5.03 -7.40 28.57
C ARG A 21 -4.05 -8.54 28.32
N SER A 22 -4.57 -9.72 28.09
CA SER A 22 -3.78 -10.85 27.63
C SER A 22 -2.99 -10.33 26.45
N ALA A 23 -1.66 -10.33 26.55
CA ALA A 23 -0.80 -10.04 25.44
C ALA A 23 -1.24 -11.03 24.34
N ILE A 24 -1.83 -10.51 23.26
CA ILE A 24 -2.15 -11.32 22.08
C ILE A 24 -0.78 -11.76 21.60
N GLU A 25 -0.45 -13.05 21.75
CA GLU A 25 0.76 -13.58 21.13
C GLU A 25 0.65 -13.33 19.65
N PRO A 26 1.64 -12.66 19.02
CA PRO A 26 1.59 -12.40 17.60
C PRO A 26 1.51 -13.73 16.86
N ALA A 27 0.54 -13.86 15.98
CA ALA A 27 0.37 -15.04 15.17
C ALA A 27 1.62 -15.23 14.30
N ARG A 28 2.29 -16.38 14.43
CA ARG A 28 3.38 -16.74 13.52
C ARG A 28 2.79 -17.05 12.15
N ARG A 29 3.40 -16.50 11.10
CA ARG A 29 3.00 -16.83 9.73
C ARG A 29 3.16 -18.33 9.49
N PRO A 30 2.12 -19.03 8.99
CA PRO A 30 2.23 -20.44 8.65
C PRO A 30 3.33 -20.66 7.61
N ALA A 31 4.12 -21.71 7.76
CA ALA A 31 5.23 -22.00 6.86
C ALA A 31 4.78 -22.17 5.39
N PHE A 32 3.60 -22.75 5.17
CA PHE A 32 3.05 -22.85 3.82
C PHE A 32 2.80 -21.50 3.17
N GLU A 33 2.30 -20.49 3.94
CA GLU A 33 2.03 -19.15 3.42
C GLU A 33 3.34 -18.42 3.09
N ALA A 34 4.40 -18.63 3.89
CA ALA A 34 5.72 -18.07 3.61
C ALA A 34 6.35 -18.63 2.31
N ALA A 35 5.95 -19.83 1.91
CA ALA A 35 6.42 -20.51 0.69
C ALA A 35 5.57 -20.21 -0.56
N LEU A 36 4.47 -19.48 -0.42
CA LEU A 36 3.61 -19.11 -1.55
C LEU A 36 4.31 -18.16 -2.52
N ASP A 37 3.83 -18.16 -3.75
CA ASP A 37 4.11 -17.11 -4.72
C ASP A 37 3.78 -15.73 -4.10
N PRO A 38 4.61 -14.69 -4.30
CA PRO A 38 4.41 -13.37 -3.74
C PRO A 38 3.00 -12.79 -3.95
N LEU A 39 2.42 -12.95 -5.14
CA LEU A 39 1.07 -12.45 -5.41
C LEU A 39 -0.01 -13.21 -4.65
N GLU A 40 0.13 -14.53 -4.52
CA GLU A 40 -0.81 -15.34 -3.73
C GLU A 40 -0.74 -14.98 -2.24
N ARG A 41 0.46 -14.73 -1.73
CA ARG A 41 0.65 -14.24 -0.35
C ARG A 41 -0.03 -12.89 -0.12
N LEU A 42 0.09 -11.95 -1.07
CA LEU A 42 -0.61 -10.67 -1.02
C LEU A 42 -2.13 -10.84 -1.11
N ARG A 43 -2.63 -11.72 -1.99
CA ARG A 43 -4.07 -12.02 -2.10
C ARG A 43 -4.66 -12.53 -0.81
N LEU A 44 -4.03 -13.51 -0.18
CA LEU A 44 -4.47 -14.03 1.11
C LEU A 44 -4.47 -12.97 2.21
N GLY A 45 -3.44 -12.13 2.25
CA GLY A 45 -3.38 -11.02 3.19
C GLY A 45 -4.51 -10.01 2.99
N ASN A 46 -4.79 -9.64 1.74
CA ASN A 46 -5.91 -8.75 1.44
C ASN A 46 -7.27 -9.40 1.76
N GLN A 47 -7.46 -10.69 1.53
CA GLN A 47 -8.67 -11.39 1.96
C GLN A 47 -8.87 -11.31 3.47
N ARG A 48 -7.83 -11.52 4.28
CA ARG A 48 -7.91 -11.35 5.73
C ARG A 48 -8.30 -9.92 6.12
N PHE A 49 -7.66 -8.94 5.48
CA PHE A 49 -7.98 -7.53 5.71
C PHE A 49 -9.45 -7.20 5.42
N GLN A 50 -9.98 -7.59 4.26
CA GLN A 50 -11.38 -7.39 3.88
C GLN A 50 -12.37 -7.97 4.88
N HIS A 51 -12.07 -9.14 5.45
CA HIS A 51 -12.95 -9.82 6.40
C HIS A 51 -12.75 -9.40 7.86
N GLY A 52 -11.89 -8.41 8.14
CA GLY A 52 -11.56 -8.00 9.51
C GLY A 52 -10.82 -9.09 10.30
N GLN A 53 -10.11 -9.97 9.62
CA GLN A 53 -9.37 -11.12 10.16
C GLN A 53 -7.86 -10.96 10.01
N ALA A 54 -7.38 -9.72 9.97
CA ALA A 54 -5.95 -9.42 9.88
C ALA A 54 -5.18 -10.15 11.00
N ALA A 55 -4.14 -10.89 10.60
CA ALA A 55 -3.35 -11.71 11.49
C ALA A 55 -2.17 -10.95 12.13
N HIS A 56 -1.85 -9.77 11.60
CA HIS A 56 -0.78 -8.90 12.09
C HIS A 56 0.58 -9.59 12.24
N PHE A 57 0.93 -10.45 11.27
CA PHE A 57 2.22 -11.14 11.24
C PHE A 57 3.40 -10.18 11.26
N ASN A 58 4.53 -10.63 11.82
CA ASN A 58 5.81 -9.91 11.75
C ASN A 58 5.77 -8.49 12.34
N GLN A 59 4.99 -8.23 13.39
CA GLN A 59 4.91 -6.93 14.07
C GLN A 59 5.51 -6.96 15.48
N GLU A 60 6.03 -8.10 15.92
CA GLU A 60 6.60 -8.32 17.24
C GLU A 60 8.02 -7.74 17.39
N ARG A 61 8.44 -7.61 18.66
CA ARG A 61 9.75 -7.07 19.03
C ARG A 61 10.90 -7.89 18.43
N ASP A 62 10.80 -9.20 18.47
CA ASP A 62 11.87 -10.10 18.03
C ASP A 62 12.10 -9.98 16.53
N ARG A 63 11.04 -9.89 15.74
CA ARG A 63 11.13 -9.60 14.31
C ARG A 63 11.88 -8.30 14.03
N ARG A 64 11.60 -7.24 14.79
CA ARG A 64 12.30 -5.96 14.65
C ARG A 64 13.80 -6.08 14.96
N LEU A 65 14.17 -6.87 15.96
CA LEU A 65 15.58 -7.09 16.32
C LEU A 65 16.32 -7.89 15.24
N ASP A 66 15.67 -8.89 14.66
CA ASP A 66 16.22 -9.67 13.55
C ASP A 66 16.48 -8.80 12.32
N LEU A 67 15.52 -7.96 11.98
CA LEU A 67 15.59 -7.05 10.83
C LEU A 67 16.62 -5.91 11.01
N ALA A 68 17.07 -5.63 12.22
CA ALA A 68 18.12 -4.63 12.45
C ALA A 68 19.44 -4.98 11.75
N ARG A 69 19.65 -6.22 11.32
CA ARG A 69 20.86 -6.70 10.66
C ARG A 69 20.73 -6.75 9.14
N ALA A 70 19.57 -7.13 8.63
CA ALA A 70 19.28 -7.26 7.20
C ALA A 70 17.78 -7.30 6.95
N GLN A 71 17.36 -6.98 5.71
CA GLN A 71 15.97 -7.11 5.25
C GLN A 71 15.91 -7.95 3.97
N HIS A 72 14.83 -8.71 3.82
CA HIS A 72 14.57 -9.55 2.64
C HIS A 72 13.08 -9.46 2.29
N PRO A 73 12.63 -8.32 1.74
CA PRO A 73 11.24 -8.15 1.32
C PRO A 73 10.92 -9.11 0.17
N PHE A 74 9.78 -9.78 0.25
CA PHE A 74 9.39 -10.74 -0.79
C PHE A 74 8.73 -10.07 -2.02
N ALA A 75 8.28 -8.82 -1.88
CA ALA A 75 7.68 -8.03 -2.95
C ALA A 75 7.92 -6.53 -2.72
N LEU A 76 7.81 -5.76 -3.81
CA LEU A 76 7.76 -4.31 -3.79
C LEU A 76 6.36 -3.83 -4.15
N VAL A 77 5.86 -2.82 -3.43
CA VAL A 77 4.62 -2.14 -3.76
C VAL A 77 4.89 -0.68 -4.08
N VAL A 78 4.54 -0.27 -5.29
CA VAL A 78 4.45 1.14 -5.68
C VAL A 78 3.02 1.58 -5.46
N GLY A 79 2.78 2.52 -4.54
CA GLY A 79 1.42 2.92 -4.18
C GLY A 79 1.23 4.40 -3.98
N CYS A 80 -0.02 4.81 -3.82
CA CYS A 80 -0.35 6.19 -3.52
C CYS A 80 0.07 6.59 -2.11
N ALA A 81 0.48 7.85 -1.93
CA ALA A 81 0.72 8.45 -0.62
C ALA A 81 -0.58 8.70 0.17
N ASP A 82 -1.75 8.44 -0.39
CA ASP A 82 -3.05 8.57 0.26
C ASP A 82 -3.10 7.78 1.58
N SER A 83 -3.52 8.43 2.66
CA SER A 83 -3.49 7.85 4.00
C SER A 83 -4.41 6.64 4.19
N ARG A 84 -5.36 6.42 3.28
CA ARG A 84 -6.35 5.33 3.33
C ARG A 84 -5.83 4.02 2.73
N VAL A 85 -4.66 4.03 2.08
CA VAL A 85 -4.15 2.88 1.31
C VAL A 85 -2.71 2.48 1.71
N PRO A 86 -2.40 2.28 3.00
CA PRO A 86 -1.08 1.78 3.41
C PRO A 86 -0.93 0.32 2.99
N PRO A 87 0.04 -0.02 2.11
CA PRO A 87 0.14 -1.36 1.54
C PRO A 87 0.31 -2.46 2.59
N GLU A 88 1.08 -2.21 3.63
CA GLU A 88 1.32 -3.19 4.70
C GLU A 88 0.01 -3.59 5.40
N ILE A 89 -0.91 -2.65 5.60
CA ILE A 89 -2.22 -2.92 6.22
C ILE A 89 -3.16 -3.59 5.22
N VAL A 90 -3.24 -3.05 3.99
CA VAL A 90 -4.12 -3.57 2.93
C VAL A 90 -3.82 -5.03 2.60
N PHE A 91 -2.55 -5.41 2.67
CA PHE A 91 -2.10 -6.78 2.39
C PHE A 91 -1.81 -7.60 3.66
N ASP A 92 -2.13 -7.10 4.87
CA ASP A 92 -1.85 -7.77 6.15
C ASP A 92 -0.42 -8.32 6.21
N GLN A 93 0.55 -7.45 5.93
CA GLN A 93 1.97 -7.72 5.98
C GLN A 93 2.63 -6.95 7.13
N GLY A 94 3.78 -7.42 7.58
CA GLY A 94 4.51 -6.81 8.69
C GLY A 94 5.89 -6.29 8.32
N LEU A 95 6.71 -6.06 9.35
CA LEU A 95 8.05 -5.51 9.21
C LEU A 95 8.93 -6.38 8.30
N GLY A 96 9.52 -5.74 7.29
CA GLY A 96 10.45 -6.38 6.37
C GLY A 96 9.83 -7.34 5.36
N ASP A 97 8.49 -7.41 5.29
CA ASP A 97 7.78 -8.23 4.30
C ASP A 97 7.72 -7.54 2.94
N LEU A 98 7.49 -6.23 2.92
CA LEU A 98 7.38 -5.43 1.71
C LEU A 98 8.44 -4.33 1.66
N PHE A 99 8.93 -4.04 0.47
CA PHE A 99 9.57 -2.77 0.15
C PHE A 99 8.52 -1.84 -0.46
N VAL A 100 8.37 -0.62 0.05
CA VAL A 100 7.25 0.25 -0.34
C VAL A 100 7.75 1.59 -0.84
N VAL A 101 7.33 1.97 -2.05
CA VAL A 101 7.55 3.29 -2.66
C VAL A 101 6.21 3.97 -2.80
N ARG A 102 6.05 5.19 -2.25
CA ARG A 102 4.76 5.90 -2.24
C ARG A 102 4.90 7.35 -2.67
N CYS A 103 4.19 7.68 -3.74
CA CYS A 103 3.97 9.05 -4.19
C CYS A 103 2.48 9.28 -4.47
N ALA A 104 2.02 10.54 -4.44
CA ALA A 104 0.62 10.84 -4.75
C ALA A 104 0.28 10.39 -6.18
N GLY A 105 -0.75 9.54 -6.33
CA GLY A 105 -1.16 8.96 -7.60
C GLY A 105 -0.13 8.01 -8.23
N GLU A 106 0.64 7.28 -7.40
CA GLU A 106 1.70 6.34 -7.82
C GLU A 106 2.74 6.96 -8.78
N ALA A 107 2.83 8.32 -8.79
CA ALA A 107 3.70 9.03 -9.72
C ALA A 107 5.17 8.61 -9.53
N LEU A 108 5.85 8.38 -10.64
CA LEU A 108 7.27 8.07 -10.66
C LEU A 108 8.10 9.32 -11.00
N ASP A 109 9.26 9.38 -10.42
CA ASP A 109 10.38 10.25 -10.77
C ASP A 109 11.68 9.46 -10.66
N ASP A 110 12.80 10.09 -10.95
CA ASP A 110 14.13 9.44 -10.91
C ASP A 110 14.44 8.84 -9.52
N LEU A 111 13.98 9.45 -8.43
CA LEU A 111 14.23 8.94 -7.08
C LEU A 111 13.33 7.73 -6.75
N ALA A 112 12.09 7.76 -7.21
CA ALA A 112 11.19 6.61 -7.08
C ALA A 112 11.72 5.41 -7.90
N LEU A 113 12.14 5.65 -9.15
CA LEU A 113 12.76 4.61 -9.98
C LEU A 113 14.06 4.07 -9.36
N ALA A 114 14.95 4.94 -8.88
CA ALA A 114 16.16 4.51 -8.18
C ALA A 114 15.87 3.66 -6.93
N SER A 115 14.80 3.96 -6.21
CA SER A 115 14.36 3.16 -5.07
C SER A 115 13.85 1.77 -5.50
N ILE A 116 13.15 1.69 -6.64
CA ILE A 116 12.70 0.43 -7.23
C ILE A 116 13.89 -0.39 -7.69
N GLU A 117 14.82 0.22 -8.41
CA GLU A 117 16.06 -0.43 -8.87
C GLU A 117 16.90 -0.94 -7.70
N TYR A 118 17.03 -0.15 -6.63
CA TYR A 118 17.70 -0.59 -5.41
C TYR A 118 17.07 -1.87 -4.84
N ALA A 119 15.75 -1.92 -4.72
CA ALA A 119 15.07 -3.10 -4.20
C ALA A 119 15.26 -4.33 -5.11
N VAL A 120 15.31 -4.12 -6.41
CA VAL A 120 15.51 -5.21 -7.39
C VAL A 120 16.97 -5.68 -7.41
N GLN A 121 17.95 -4.78 -7.35
CA GLN A 121 19.37 -5.11 -7.43
C GLN A 121 19.95 -5.58 -6.10
N GLU A 122 19.72 -4.82 -5.02
CA GLU A 122 20.38 -5.06 -3.74
C GLU A 122 19.58 -5.99 -2.80
N LEU A 123 18.24 -6.01 -2.95
CA LEU A 123 17.37 -6.83 -2.10
C LEU A 123 16.76 -8.00 -2.87
N GLU A 124 17.13 -8.18 -4.14
CA GLU A 124 16.70 -9.28 -5.00
C GLU A 124 15.18 -9.43 -5.14
N VAL A 125 14.43 -8.33 -5.00
CA VAL A 125 12.97 -8.36 -5.22
C VAL A 125 12.67 -8.65 -6.68
N ARG A 126 11.74 -9.58 -6.94
CA ARG A 126 11.37 -10.02 -8.30
C ARG A 126 9.88 -9.88 -8.62
N THR A 127 9.10 -9.35 -7.66
CA THR A 127 7.68 -9.07 -7.87
C THR A 127 7.37 -7.65 -7.43
N ILE A 128 6.86 -6.84 -8.37
CA ILE A 128 6.44 -5.46 -8.14
C ILE A 128 4.92 -5.38 -8.35
N VAL A 129 4.22 -4.73 -7.42
CA VAL A 129 2.80 -4.41 -7.54
C VAL A 129 2.63 -2.92 -7.59
N VAL A 130 2.01 -2.40 -8.64
CA VAL A 130 1.55 -1.01 -8.73
C VAL A 130 0.11 -0.98 -8.22
N LEU A 131 -0.08 -0.37 -7.05
CA LEU A 131 -1.35 -0.34 -6.34
C LEU A 131 -1.98 1.06 -6.42
N GLY A 132 -2.86 1.26 -7.39
CA GLY A 132 -3.76 2.41 -7.42
C GLY A 132 -4.97 2.22 -6.51
N HIS A 133 -5.78 3.24 -6.38
CA HIS A 133 -6.96 3.16 -5.54
C HIS A 133 -8.12 4.00 -6.07
N GLU A 134 -9.31 3.59 -5.75
CA GLU A 134 -10.55 4.29 -6.04
C GLU A 134 -10.51 5.76 -5.60
N ARG A 135 -11.12 6.64 -6.39
CA ARG A 135 -11.28 8.07 -6.06
C ARG A 135 -9.94 8.76 -5.72
N CYS A 136 -8.87 8.43 -6.44
CA CYS A 136 -7.57 9.05 -6.23
C CYS A 136 -7.59 10.54 -6.60
N ALA A 137 -7.38 11.41 -5.62
CA ALA A 137 -7.41 12.86 -5.82
C ALA A 137 -6.30 13.37 -6.75
N ALA A 138 -5.12 12.75 -6.73
CA ALA A 138 -4.02 13.10 -7.62
C ALA A 138 -4.34 12.79 -9.09
N VAL A 139 -4.95 11.63 -9.34
CA VAL A 139 -5.44 11.24 -10.68
C VAL A 139 -6.56 12.17 -11.11
N GLN A 140 -7.51 12.49 -10.23
CA GLN A 140 -8.59 13.43 -10.53
C GLN A 140 -8.05 14.81 -10.89
N MET A 141 -7.06 15.31 -10.15
CA MET A 141 -6.41 16.60 -10.43
C MET A 141 -5.72 16.59 -11.81
N ALA A 142 -4.96 15.52 -12.11
CA ALA A 142 -4.31 15.37 -13.41
C ALA A 142 -5.31 15.24 -14.55
N LEU A 143 -6.42 14.52 -14.33
CA LEU A 143 -7.50 14.34 -15.30
C LEU A 143 -8.23 15.66 -15.60
N ALA A 144 -8.48 16.50 -14.58
CA ALA A 144 -9.08 17.81 -14.76
C ALA A 144 -8.20 18.74 -15.61
N GLY A 145 -6.90 18.55 -15.59
CA GLY A 145 -5.95 19.37 -16.35
C GLY A 145 -5.83 20.81 -15.82
N GLY A 146 -5.27 21.66 -16.66
CA GLY A 146 -5.04 23.05 -16.30
C GLY A 146 -3.68 23.32 -15.65
N GLU A 147 -3.44 24.57 -15.28
CA GLU A 147 -2.21 24.98 -14.65
C GLU A 147 -2.23 24.65 -13.16
N LEU A 148 -1.29 23.84 -12.71
CA LEU A 148 -1.17 23.42 -11.33
C LEU A 148 -0.12 24.26 -10.58
N PRO A 149 -0.45 24.79 -9.39
CA PRO A 149 0.44 25.67 -8.65
C PRO A 149 1.62 24.91 -8.02
N GLY A 150 2.74 25.62 -7.89
CA GLY A 150 3.91 25.14 -7.15
C GLY A 150 4.41 23.76 -7.65
N HIS A 151 4.70 22.86 -6.74
CA HIS A 151 5.20 21.53 -7.06
C HIS A 151 4.12 20.55 -7.54
N LEU A 152 2.83 20.85 -7.39
CA LEU A 152 1.74 20.01 -7.91
C LEU A 152 1.84 19.81 -9.43
N ARG A 153 2.48 20.74 -10.16
CA ARG A 153 2.75 20.60 -11.59
C ARG A 153 3.53 19.34 -11.94
N TYR A 154 4.38 18.83 -11.04
CA TYR A 154 5.14 17.61 -11.28
C TYR A 154 4.24 16.37 -11.28
N LEU A 155 3.24 16.32 -10.39
CA LEU A 155 2.22 15.26 -10.42
C LEU A 155 1.41 15.30 -11.72
N GLY A 156 1.01 16.52 -12.14
CA GLY A 156 0.31 16.67 -13.43
C GLY A 156 1.13 16.21 -14.62
N ARG A 157 2.47 16.39 -14.60
CA ARG A 157 3.37 15.92 -15.65
C ARG A 157 3.56 14.41 -15.65
N ALA A 158 3.68 13.80 -14.47
CA ALA A 158 3.86 12.35 -14.34
C ALA A 158 2.57 11.59 -14.68
N ILE A 159 1.43 12.01 -14.13
CA ILE A 159 0.15 11.30 -14.29
C ILE A 159 -0.54 11.65 -15.61
N GLY A 160 -0.40 12.91 -16.08
CA GLY A 160 -1.12 13.44 -17.23
C GLY A 160 -1.06 12.56 -18.48
N PRO A 161 0.13 12.11 -18.93
CA PRO A 161 0.26 11.23 -20.10
C PRO A 161 -0.54 9.92 -19.98
N HIS A 162 -0.60 9.35 -18.78
CA HIS A 162 -1.31 8.09 -18.53
C HIS A 162 -2.82 8.25 -18.65
N VAL A 163 -3.36 9.41 -18.28
CA VAL A 163 -4.82 9.67 -18.27
C VAL A 163 -5.31 10.44 -19.50
N GLU A 164 -4.45 10.66 -20.51
CA GLU A 164 -4.79 11.47 -21.68
C GLU A 164 -5.97 10.89 -22.46
N GLU A 165 -6.05 9.56 -22.61
CA GLU A 165 -7.19 8.92 -23.26
C GLU A 165 -8.51 9.18 -22.50
N ALA A 166 -8.48 9.11 -21.17
CA ALA A 166 -9.66 9.42 -20.35
C ALA A 166 -10.00 10.92 -20.44
N ARG A 167 -8.97 11.79 -20.47
CA ARG A 167 -9.15 13.23 -20.64
C ARG A 167 -9.77 13.57 -22.00
N ALA A 168 -9.38 12.91 -23.09
CA ALA A 168 -9.97 13.10 -24.41
C ALA A 168 -11.47 12.76 -24.42
N ARG A 169 -11.88 11.77 -23.64
CA ARG A 169 -13.31 11.46 -23.45
C ARG A 169 -14.05 12.54 -22.65
N LEU A 170 -13.39 13.20 -21.68
CA LEU A 170 -13.96 14.35 -20.95
C LEU A 170 -14.18 15.58 -21.84
N ALA A 171 -13.23 15.87 -22.74
CA ALA A 171 -13.30 17.03 -23.63
C ALA A 171 -14.54 17.01 -24.55
N SER A 172 -15.18 15.87 -24.70
CA SER A 172 -16.43 15.69 -25.45
C SER A 172 -17.68 16.04 -24.63
N GLY A 173 -17.54 16.38 -23.34
CA GLY A 173 -18.63 16.71 -22.40
C GLY A 173 -18.31 17.91 -21.55
N SER A 174 -19.29 18.82 -21.37
CA SER A 174 -19.19 19.93 -20.41
C SER A 174 -19.85 19.51 -19.10
N GLY A 175 -19.05 19.27 -18.05
CA GLY A 175 -19.61 18.92 -16.75
C GLY A 175 -18.54 18.43 -15.75
N PRO A 176 -18.93 18.12 -14.51
CA PRO A 176 -18.04 17.51 -13.54
C PRO A 176 -17.57 16.12 -14.03
N ILE A 177 -16.37 15.71 -13.58
CA ILE A 177 -15.81 14.39 -13.91
C ILE A 177 -16.76 13.30 -13.39
N ALA A 178 -17.28 12.49 -14.29
CA ALA A 178 -18.13 11.35 -13.93
C ALA A 178 -17.29 10.32 -13.12
N PRO A 179 -17.87 9.69 -12.09
CA PRO A 179 -17.14 8.70 -11.27
C PRO A 179 -16.53 7.57 -12.10
N GLU A 180 -17.26 7.06 -13.08
CA GLU A 180 -16.81 5.97 -13.97
C GLU A 180 -15.59 6.38 -14.81
N LEU A 181 -15.52 7.65 -15.21
CA LEU A 181 -14.38 8.16 -15.95
C LEU A 181 -13.14 8.34 -15.06
N LEU A 182 -13.34 8.79 -13.82
CA LEU A 182 -12.26 8.84 -12.84
C LEU A 182 -11.69 7.44 -12.56
N GLU A 183 -12.55 6.45 -12.39
CA GLU A 183 -12.12 5.06 -12.17
C GLU A 183 -11.36 4.50 -13.38
N ALA A 184 -11.83 4.78 -14.59
CA ALA A 184 -11.10 4.43 -15.80
C ALA A 184 -9.73 5.10 -15.86
N ALA A 185 -9.63 6.37 -15.45
CA ALA A 185 -8.37 7.10 -15.38
C ALA A 185 -7.41 6.52 -14.32
N VAL A 186 -7.93 6.09 -13.17
CA VAL A 186 -7.13 5.38 -12.14
C VAL A 186 -6.52 4.10 -12.73
N VAL A 187 -7.33 3.29 -13.40
CA VAL A 187 -6.83 2.05 -14.03
C VAL A 187 -5.80 2.35 -15.12
N GLN A 188 -6.01 3.40 -15.93
CA GLN A 188 -5.03 3.81 -16.94
C GLN A 188 -3.74 4.31 -16.32
N ASN A 189 -3.80 5.08 -15.22
CA ASN A 189 -2.63 5.53 -14.51
C ASN A 189 -1.80 4.34 -13.98
N VAL A 190 -2.43 3.38 -13.30
CA VAL A 190 -1.77 2.15 -12.86
C VAL A 190 -1.07 1.43 -14.01
N ARG A 191 -1.75 1.28 -15.16
CA ARG A 191 -1.18 0.64 -16.35
C ARG A 191 -0.02 1.44 -16.96
N GLY A 192 -0.09 2.76 -16.89
CA GLY A 192 0.98 3.64 -17.32
C GLY A 192 2.23 3.46 -16.47
N VAL A 193 2.07 3.49 -15.15
CA VAL A 193 3.16 3.27 -14.19
C VAL A 193 3.77 1.87 -14.34
N VAL A 194 2.95 0.83 -14.56
CA VAL A 194 3.46 -0.52 -14.89
C VAL A 194 4.35 -0.47 -16.13
N ALA A 195 3.90 0.19 -17.19
CA ALA A 195 4.66 0.28 -18.43
C ALA A 195 5.96 1.08 -18.27
N GLU A 196 5.96 2.16 -17.47
CA GLU A 196 7.17 2.92 -17.15
C GLU A 196 8.21 2.05 -16.43
N ILE A 197 7.80 1.28 -15.42
CA ILE A 197 8.69 0.36 -14.71
C ILE A 197 9.21 -0.72 -15.66
N GLU A 198 8.34 -1.34 -16.46
CA GLU A 198 8.73 -2.41 -17.39
C GLU A 198 9.68 -1.95 -18.50
N SER A 199 9.67 -0.67 -18.84
CA SER A 199 10.50 -0.08 -19.89
C SER A 199 11.70 0.71 -19.34
N SER A 200 11.90 0.77 -18.04
CA SER A 200 13.02 1.52 -17.43
C SER A 200 14.35 0.83 -17.71
N GLU A 201 15.12 1.44 -18.60
CA GLU A 201 16.47 0.97 -19.01
C GLU A 201 17.56 1.46 -18.04
N PRO A 202 18.65 0.70 -17.87
CA PRO A 202 18.86 -0.64 -18.44
C PRO A 202 18.32 -1.77 -17.57
N LEU A 203 18.18 -1.56 -16.25
CA LEU A 203 18.06 -2.63 -15.26
C LEU A 203 16.71 -3.36 -15.29
N LEU A 204 15.61 -2.61 -15.17
CA LEU A 204 14.28 -3.22 -15.01
C LEU A 204 13.80 -3.83 -16.33
N ALA A 205 14.03 -3.14 -17.45
CA ALA A 205 13.67 -3.63 -18.76
C ALA A 205 14.40 -4.93 -19.13
N GLU A 206 15.71 -5.05 -18.85
CA GLU A 206 16.46 -6.26 -19.09
C GLU A 206 15.93 -7.46 -18.28
N LEU A 207 15.68 -7.26 -16.97
CA LEU A 207 15.13 -8.31 -16.10
C LEU A 207 13.72 -8.71 -16.54
N ARG A 208 12.92 -7.75 -16.98
CA ARG A 208 11.59 -8.01 -17.53
C ARG A 208 11.63 -8.84 -18.80
N GLN A 209 12.54 -8.52 -19.74
CA GLN A 209 12.73 -9.25 -21.00
C GLN A 209 13.20 -10.69 -20.77
N ARG A 210 14.05 -10.93 -19.75
CA ARG A 210 14.49 -12.27 -19.35
C ARG A 210 13.44 -13.06 -18.58
N GLY A 211 12.27 -12.45 -18.25
CA GLY A 211 11.24 -13.09 -17.44
C GLY A 211 11.60 -13.24 -15.96
N GLU A 212 12.61 -12.52 -15.49
CA GLU A 212 13.11 -12.56 -14.12
C GLU A 212 12.45 -11.51 -13.22
N LEU A 213 11.75 -10.52 -13.79
CA LEU A 213 10.99 -9.50 -13.08
C LEU A 213 9.52 -9.54 -13.51
N ARG A 214 8.64 -9.58 -12.51
CA ARG A 214 7.18 -9.50 -12.71
C ARG A 214 6.65 -8.19 -12.17
N VAL A 215 5.97 -7.40 -13.02
CA VAL A 215 5.29 -6.17 -12.64
C VAL A 215 3.79 -6.35 -12.88
N VAL A 216 2.97 -6.04 -11.86
CA VAL A 216 1.52 -6.26 -11.90
C VAL A 216 0.79 -5.02 -11.42
N GLY A 217 -0.23 -4.61 -12.14
CA GLY A 217 -1.13 -3.55 -11.71
C GLY A 217 -2.26 -4.09 -10.84
N ALA A 218 -2.67 -3.29 -9.86
CA ALA A 218 -3.82 -3.57 -9.00
C ALA A 218 -4.55 -2.28 -8.62
N ARG A 219 -5.84 -2.39 -8.29
CA ARG A 219 -6.70 -1.30 -7.83
C ARG A 219 -7.33 -1.67 -6.48
N TYR A 220 -7.21 -0.79 -5.52
CA TYR A 220 -7.82 -0.94 -4.20
C TYR A 220 -9.17 -0.22 -4.16
N ASP A 221 -10.19 -0.90 -3.71
CA ASP A 221 -11.52 -0.37 -3.44
C ASP A 221 -11.61 0.13 -2.00
N LEU A 222 -11.96 1.41 -1.83
CA LEU A 222 -11.96 2.08 -0.53
C LEU A 222 -13.09 1.64 0.40
N GLU A 223 -14.17 1.10 -0.14
CA GLU A 223 -15.34 0.71 0.67
C GLU A 223 -15.25 -0.74 1.12
N SER A 224 -14.94 -1.64 0.21
CA SER A 224 -14.84 -3.06 0.50
C SER A 224 -13.48 -3.50 1.04
N GLY A 225 -12.43 -2.71 0.81
CA GLY A 225 -11.06 -3.09 1.11
C GLY A 225 -10.46 -4.10 0.13
N ALA A 226 -11.17 -4.41 -0.95
CA ALA A 226 -10.72 -5.38 -1.95
C ALA A 226 -9.63 -4.83 -2.84
N VAL A 227 -8.68 -5.69 -3.21
CA VAL A 227 -7.67 -5.42 -4.26
C VAL A 227 -8.04 -6.21 -5.50
N GLU A 228 -8.39 -5.51 -6.56
CA GLU A 228 -8.64 -6.04 -7.89
C GLU A 228 -7.34 -6.07 -8.69
N TRP A 229 -6.95 -7.24 -9.19
CA TRP A 229 -5.75 -7.44 -9.98
C TRP A 229 -6.05 -7.15 -11.46
N LEU A 230 -5.32 -6.22 -12.03
CA LEU A 230 -5.52 -5.85 -13.43
C LEU A 230 -4.91 -6.90 -14.36
N PRO A 231 -5.62 -7.27 -15.43
CA PRO A 231 -5.05 -8.16 -16.43
C PRO A 231 -3.84 -7.51 -17.12
N ALA A 232 -2.81 -8.33 -17.41
CA ALA A 232 -1.67 -7.88 -18.20
C ALA A 232 -2.14 -7.27 -19.55
N ARG A 233 -1.47 -6.21 -19.99
CA ARG A 233 -1.69 -5.73 -21.38
C ARG A 233 -1.33 -6.86 -22.35
N ARG A 234 -2.29 -7.18 -23.23
CA ARG A 234 -2.04 -8.08 -24.36
C ARG A 234 -1.25 -7.37 -25.44
#